data_5992dc6a498d3621cbbfa12c5a735fab
#
_entry.id   5992dc6a498d3621cbbfa12c5a735fab
#
_cell.length_a   1.000
_cell.length_b   1.000
_cell.length_c   1.000
_cell.angle_alpha   90.00
_cell.angle_beta   90.00
_cell.angle_gamma   90.00
#
_symmetry.space_group_name_H-M   'P 1'
#
loop_
_entity.id
_entity.type
_entity.pdbx_description
1 polymer ?
#
loop_
_entity_poly.entity_id
_entity_poly.type
_entity_poly.pdbx_seq_one_letter_code
_entity_poly.pdbx_strand_id
1 'polypeptide(L)'
;MIKKNILKKAKNIKLIATDIDGVWTDSMMYYDANGVIMKSFSTYDGMGADLLLKHNFVVAMITSEYENIDILKARAKKLNIKEVYVNEKNKLLRLKYLAEKYNFNSENIAYIGDDINDFEALQFSGLSAAPPLTPILEYFKPDFITNRIGGKGAFRDLADLILNAQKIEITY
;
A
#
# COMPACT_ATOMS: atom_id res chain seq x y z
N MET A 1 -15.23 12.90 -9.66
CA MET A 1 -16.27 12.04 -9.03
C MET A 1 -15.84 10.59 -9.12
N ILE A 2 -15.70 9.88 -8.00
CA ILE A 2 -15.24 8.48 -7.97
C ILE A 2 -16.32 7.59 -8.60
N LYS A 3 -15.91 6.69 -9.51
CA LYS A 3 -16.86 5.82 -10.23
C LYS A 3 -17.57 4.86 -9.25
N LYS A 4 -18.86 4.63 -9.44
CA LYS A 4 -19.69 3.71 -8.59
C LYS A 4 -19.08 2.31 -8.44
N ASN A 5 -18.40 1.81 -9.49
CA ASN A 5 -17.73 0.50 -9.46
C ASN A 5 -16.56 0.46 -8.45
N ILE A 6 -15.75 1.52 -8.37
CA ILE A 6 -14.63 1.61 -7.42
C ILE A 6 -15.16 1.59 -5.98
N LEU A 7 -16.22 2.34 -5.69
CA LEU A 7 -16.85 2.34 -4.37
C LEU A 7 -17.42 0.96 -4.01
N LYS A 8 -17.96 0.21 -5.00
CA LYS A 8 -18.43 -1.17 -4.77
C LYS A 8 -17.27 -2.09 -4.38
N LYS A 9 -16.13 -2.02 -5.08
CA LYS A 9 -14.92 -2.77 -4.75
C LYS A 9 -14.39 -2.39 -3.36
N ALA A 10 -14.25 -1.10 -3.07
CA ALA A 10 -13.74 -0.59 -1.80
C ALA A 10 -14.56 -1.04 -0.58
N LYS A 11 -15.87 -1.29 -0.73
CA LYS A 11 -16.73 -1.81 0.35
C LYS A 11 -16.35 -3.23 0.81
N ASN A 12 -15.74 -4.03 -0.04
CA ASN A 12 -15.42 -5.41 0.26
C ASN A 12 -14.01 -5.57 0.87
N ILE A 13 -13.19 -4.50 0.88
CA ILE A 13 -11.81 -4.57 1.32
C ILE A 13 -11.71 -4.79 2.81
N LYS A 14 -10.79 -5.67 3.21
CA LYS A 14 -10.45 -6.03 4.59
C LYS A 14 -8.94 -6.00 4.82
N LEU A 15 -8.15 -6.17 3.76
CA LEU A 15 -6.69 -6.13 3.77
C LEU A 15 -6.20 -5.13 2.74
N ILE A 16 -5.28 -4.28 3.14
CA ILE A 16 -4.60 -3.32 2.27
C ILE A 16 -3.12 -3.67 2.28
N ALA A 17 -2.62 -4.17 1.15
CA ALA A 17 -1.21 -4.40 0.96
C ALA A 17 -0.61 -3.29 0.08
N THR A 18 0.64 -2.97 0.31
CA THR A 18 1.29 -1.83 -0.32
C THR A 18 2.76 -2.11 -0.62
N ASP A 19 3.24 -1.63 -1.77
CA ASP A 19 4.65 -1.39 -1.95
C ASP A 19 5.10 -0.23 -1.07
N ILE A 20 6.40 0.01 -1.00
CA ILE A 20 7.02 1.04 -0.15
C ILE A 20 7.62 2.15 -0.99
N ASP A 21 8.62 1.82 -1.82
CA ASP A 21 9.35 2.81 -2.60
C ASP A 21 8.47 3.26 -3.79
N GLY A 22 8.18 4.55 -3.87
CA GLY A 22 7.24 5.10 -4.83
C GLY A 22 5.79 5.21 -4.34
N VAL A 23 5.44 4.58 -3.22
CA VAL A 23 4.12 4.71 -2.57
C VAL A 23 4.22 5.45 -1.24
N TRP A 24 4.95 4.90 -0.26
CA TRP A 24 5.20 5.53 1.04
C TRP A 24 6.34 6.52 1.01
N THR A 25 7.27 6.35 0.06
CA THR A 25 8.36 7.28 -0.25
C THR A 25 8.14 7.93 -1.60
N ASP A 26 8.96 8.89 -1.93
CA ASP A 26 8.99 9.57 -3.23
C ASP A 26 9.92 8.89 -4.25
N SER A 27 10.22 7.61 -4.06
CA SER A 27 11.17 6.79 -4.83
C SER A 27 12.64 7.25 -4.71
N MET A 28 12.92 8.27 -3.91
CA MET A 28 14.29 8.75 -3.71
C MET A 28 14.95 8.02 -2.56
N MET A 29 16.15 7.53 -2.81
CA MET A 29 16.99 6.88 -1.81
C MET A 29 18.26 7.70 -1.57
N TYR A 30 18.63 7.86 -0.32
CA TYR A 30 19.84 8.56 0.07
C TYR A 30 20.93 7.55 0.43
N TYR A 31 22.07 7.61 -0.29
CA TYR A 31 23.18 6.68 -0.16
C TYR A 31 24.43 7.33 0.42
N ASP A 32 25.17 6.57 1.21
CA ASP A 32 26.58 6.79 1.44
C ASP A 32 27.40 5.59 0.94
N ALA A 33 28.69 5.51 1.31
CA ALA A 33 29.56 4.41 0.89
C ALA A 33 29.14 3.04 1.47
N ASN A 34 28.25 3.00 2.47
CA ASN A 34 27.79 1.79 3.15
C ASN A 34 26.36 1.36 2.69
N GLY A 35 25.73 2.11 1.80
CA GLY A 35 24.39 1.83 1.27
C GLY A 35 23.35 2.88 1.63
N VAL A 36 22.09 2.47 1.63
CA VAL A 36 20.95 3.37 1.94
C VAL A 36 21.01 3.86 3.37
N ILE A 37 21.05 5.17 3.59
CA ILE A 37 21.12 5.77 4.92
C ILE A 37 19.80 6.38 5.40
N MET A 38 18.92 6.77 4.48
CA MET A 38 17.67 7.46 4.83
C MET A 38 16.58 7.23 3.78
N LYS A 39 15.33 7.14 4.24
CA LYS A 39 14.11 7.22 3.43
C LYS A 39 13.15 8.23 4.08
N SER A 40 12.43 8.99 3.28
CA SER A 40 11.43 9.96 3.74
C SER A 40 10.03 9.36 3.71
N PHE A 41 9.30 9.46 4.81
CA PHE A 41 7.91 8.97 4.93
C PHE A 41 6.95 10.10 5.29
N SER A 42 5.81 10.16 4.59
CA SER A 42 4.75 11.10 4.93
C SER A 42 4.05 10.73 6.25
N THR A 43 3.73 11.74 7.04
CA THR A 43 2.87 11.58 8.23
C THR A 43 1.43 11.27 7.83
N TYR A 44 0.97 11.73 6.66
CA TYR A 44 -0.38 11.47 6.16
C TYR A 44 -0.61 9.98 5.91
N ASP A 45 0.38 9.29 5.32
CA ASP A 45 0.31 7.85 5.08
C ASP A 45 0.30 7.07 6.38
N GLY A 46 1.11 7.51 7.36
CA GLY A 46 1.08 6.94 8.71
C GLY A 46 -0.27 7.07 9.39
N MET A 47 -0.94 8.22 9.25
CA MET A 47 -2.28 8.43 9.76
C MET A 47 -3.31 7.55 9.03
N GLY A 48 -3.18 7.36 7.72
CA GLY A 48 -4.02 6.43 6.96
C GLY A 48 -3.94 5.00 7.47
N ALA A 49 -2.72 4.51 7.75
CA ALA A 49 -2.52 3.19 8.33
C ALA A 49 -3.11 3.06 9.75
N ASP A 50 -2.90 4.07 10.60
CA ASP A 50 -3.45 4.08 11.96
C ASP A 50 -4.98 4.00 11.95
N LEU A 51 -5.64 4.78 11.10
CA LEU A 51 -7.09 4.74 10.94
C LEU A 51 -7.59 3.37 10.47
N LEU A 52 -6.93 2.76 9.48
CA LEU A 52 -7.27 1.43 9.01
C LEU A 52 -7.12 0.38 10.13
N LEU A 53 -6.00 0.39 10.84
CA LEU A 53 -5.73 -0.55 11.94
C LEU A 53 -6.73 -0.39 13.09
N LYS A 54 -7.12 0.83 13.46
CA LYS A 54 -8.16 1.10 14.47
C LYS A 54 -9.52 0.51 14.10
N HIS A 55 -9.79 0.39 12.81
CA HIS A 55 -11.04 -0.19 12.31
C HIS A 55 -10.90 -1.65 11.85
N ASN A 56 -9.91 -2.36 12.39
CA ASN A 56 -9.68 -3.80 12.20
C ASN A 56 -9.33 -4.23 10.78
N PHE A 57 -8.84 -3.31 9.94
CA PHE A 57 -8.24 -3.71 8.68
C PHE A 57 -6.85 -4.29 8.89
N VAL A 58 -6.46 -5.21 8.03
CA VAL A 58 -5.07 -5.66 7.95
C VAL A 58 -4.31 -4.72 7.01
N VAL A 59 -3.18 -4.20 7.47
CA VAL A 59 -2.25 -3.43 6.65
C VAL A 59 -0.96 -4.23 6.50
N ALA A 60 -0.52 -4.46 5.25
CA ALA A 60 0.68 -5.22 4.94
C ALA A 60 1.65 -4.40 4.06
N MET A 61 2.88 -4.25 4.51
CA MET A 61 3.98 -3.65 3.77
C MET A 61 4.78 -4.73 3.07
N ILE A 62 4.94 -4.64 1.75
CA ILE A 62 5.63 -5.63 0.93
C ILE A 62 6.61 -4.91 0.02
N THR A 63 7.91 -5.13 0.20
CA THR A 63 8.93 -4.49 -0.64
C THR A 63 9.96 -5.49 -1.14
N SER A 64 10.45 -5.27 -2.37
CA SER A 64 11.60 -6.01 -2.92
C SER A 64 12.94 -5.54 -2.35
N GLU A 65 12.95 -4.42 -1.64
CA GLU A 65 14.16 -3.86 -1.03
C GLU A 65 14.73 -4.82 0.02
N TYR A 66 16.04 -4.97 0.00
CA TYR A 66 16.78 -5.84 0.92
C TYR A 66 17.87 -5.10 1.72
N GLU A 67 18.24 -3.88 1.28
CA GLU A 67 19.22 -3.06 1.98
C GLU A 67 18.55 -2.22 3.07
N ASN A 68 19.23 -2.06 4.17
CA ASN A 68 18.86 -1.20 5.30
C ASN A 68 17.37 -1.31 5.72
N ILE A 69 16.90 -2.55 5.74
CA ILE A 69 15.50 -2.89 6.05
C ILE A 69 15.04 -2.39 7.42
N ASP A 70 15.99 -2.05 8.29
CA ASP A 70 15.68 -1.57 9.65
C ASP A 70 15.00 -0.19 9.63
N ILE A 71 15.22 0.62 8.60
CA ILE A 71 14.49 1.88 8.40
C ILE A 71 12.99 1.59 8.24
N LEU A 72 12.63 0.63 7.39
CA LEU A 72 11.24 0.22 7.19
C LEU A 72 10.65 -0.44 8.43
N LYS A 73 11.39 -1.35 9.07
CA LYS A 73 10.96 -2.01 10.31
C LYS A 73 10.69 -1.00 11.43
N ALA A 74 11.55 0.01 11.58
CA ALA A 74 11.34 1.08 12.55
C ALA A 74 10.06 1.87 12.26
N ARG A 75 9.80 2.19 10.98
CA ARG A 75 8.55 2.85 10.56
C ARG A 75 7.33 2.00 10.83
N ALA A 76 7.34 0.74 10.45
CA ALA A 76 6.25 -0.21 10.67
C ALA A 76 5.98 -0.42 12.17
N LYS A 77 7.02 -0.57 12.99
CA LYS A 77 6.92 -0.69 14.45
C LYS A 77 6.22 0.52 15.05
N LYS A 78 6.62 1.74 14.64
CA LYS A 78 5.98 2.99 15.12
C LYS A 78 4.49 3.03 14.81
N LEU A 79 4.05 2.45 13.69
CA LEU A 79 2.67 2.42 13.23
C LEU A 79 1.89 1.18 13.68
N ASN A 80 2.52 0.26 14.44
CA ASN A 80 1.94 -1.03 14.83
C ASN A 80 1.54 -1.93 13.65
N ILE A 81 2.17 -1.75 12.47
CA ILE A 81 1.96 -2.63 11.32
C ILE A 81 2.74 -3.92 11.57
N LYS A 82 2.03 -5.05 11.61
CA LYS A 82 2.60 -6.37 11.93
C LYS A 82 3.04 -7.15 10.69
N GLU A 83 2.35 -6.94 9.58
CA GLU A 83 2.62 -7.62 8.32
C GLU A 83 3.66 -6.82 7.52
N VAL A 84 4.93 -7.20 7.64
CA VAL A 84 6.05 -6.52 6.99
C VAL A 84 6.93 -7.56 6.31
N TYR A 85 7.05 -7.46 5.00
CA TYR A 85 7.78 -8.38 4.15
C TYR A 85 8.80 -7.62 3.33
N VAL A 86 10.06 -7.95 3.55
CA VAL A 86 11.22 -7.36 2.88
C VAL A 86 11.92 -8.40 2.01
N ASN A 87 12.69 -7.96 1.03
CA ASN A 87 13.30 -8.83 0.03
C ASN A 87 12.27 -9.73 -0.68
N GLU A 88 11.05 -9.23 -0.85
CA GLU A 88 9.93 -9.98 -1.44
C GLU A 88 9.82 -9.68 -2.93
N LYS A 89 10.46 -10.53 -3.73
CA LYS A 89 10.48 -10.39 -5.19
C LYS A 89 9.17 -10.86 -5.84
N ASN A 90 8.45 -11.78 -5.21
CA ASN A 90 7.18 -12.27 -5.70
C ASN A 90 6.01 -11.76 -4.86
N LYS A 91 5.61 -10.53 -5.12
CA LYS A 91 4.54 -9.86 -4.36
C LYS A 91 3.18 -10.57 -4.53
N LEU A 92 2.90 -11.17 -5.69
CA LEU A 92 1.69 -11.98 -5.90
C LEU A 92 1.63 -13.19 -4.95
N LEU A 93 2.75 -13.91 -4.84
CA LEU A 93 2.80 -15.08 -3.93
C LEU A 93 2.57 -14.63 -2.49
N ARG A 94 3.12 -13.48 -2.10
CA ARG A 94 2.89 -12.90 -0.77
C ARG A 94 1.42 -12.52 -0.55
N LEU A 95 0.74 -11.95 -1.54
CA LEU A 95 -0.70 -11.65 -1.43
C LEU A 95 -1.55 -12.92 -1.29
N LYS A 96 -1.23 -13.96 -2.03
CA LYS A 96 -1.90 -15.27 -1.90
C LYS A 96 -1.71 -15.86 -0.51
N TYR A 97 -0.50 -15.81 0.03
CA TYR A 97 -0.23 -16.22 1.42
C TYR A 97 -1.07 -15.43 2.43
N LEU A 98 -1.16 -14.10 2.28
CA LEU A 98 -1.97 -13.25 3.16
C LEU A 98 -3.47 -13.56 3.03
N ALA A 99 -3.95 -13.81 1.81
CA ALA A 99 -5.33 -14.22 1.57
C ALA A 99 -5.67 -15.50 2.33
N GLU A 100 -4.81 -16.51 2.23
CA GLU A 100 -4.96 -17.77 2.96
C GLU A 100 -4.88 -17.56 4.49
N LYS A 101 -3.86 -16.87 4.97
CA LYS A 101 -3.63 -16.59 6.40
C LYS A 101 -4.85 -15.94 7.08
N TYR A 102 -5.53 -15.03 6.40
CA TYR A 102 -6.68 -14.31 6.93
C TYR A 102 -8.03 -14.84 6.46
N ASN A 103 -8.04 -15.91 5.69
CA ASN A 103 -9.23 -16.48 5.07
C ASN A 103 -10.02 -15.43 4.27
N PHE A 104 -9.32 -14.72 3.41
CA PHE A 104 -9.86 -13.69 2.52
C PHE A 104 -9.76 -14.15 1.06
N ASN A 105 -10.68 -13.67 0.22
CA ASN A 105 -10.59 -13.77 -1.23
C ASN A 105 -9.85 -12.54 -1.81
N SER A 106 -9.44 -12.63 -3.08
CA SER A 106 -8.82 -11.49 -3.78
C SER A 106 -9.69 -10.22 -3.73
N GLU A 107 -11.03 -10.36 -3.77
CA GLU A 107 -11.99 -9.25 -3.66
C GLU A 107 -11.91 -8.50 -2.33
N ASN A 108 -11.35 -9.10 -1.28
CA ASN A 108 -11.16 -8.49 0.03
C ASN A 108 -9.82 -7.76 0.15
N ILE A 109 -8.98 -7.79 -0.88
CA ILE A 109 -7.62 -7.26 -0.87
C ILE A 109 -7.55 -6.03 -1.77
N ALA A 110 -7.06 -4.92 -1.23
CA ALA A 110 -6.57 -3.80 -2.01
C ALA A 110 -5.04 -3.87 -2.09
N TYR A 111 -4.49 -3.51 -3.24
CA TYR A 111 -3.06 -3.37 -3.42
C TYR A 111 -2.74 -2.02 -4.08
N ILE A 112 -1.73 -1.33 -3.56
CA ILE A 112 -1.17 -0.12 -4.15
C ILE A 112 0.32 -0.33 -4.44
N GLY A 113 0.72 -0.07 -5.68
CA GLY A 113 2.08 -0.19 -6.20
C GLY A 113 2.36 0.84 -7.27
N ASP A 114 3.62 1.01 -7.64
CA ASP A 114 4.07 2.08 -8.52
C ASP A 114 4.87 1.61 -9.74
N ASP A 115 5.41 0.38 -9.72
CA ASP A 115 6.29 -0.09 -10.79
C ASP A 115 5.94 -1.50 -11.28
N ILE A 116 6.67 -1.98 -12.28
CA ILE A 116 6.41 -3.23 -13.00
C ILE A 116 6.45 -4.48 -12.09
N ASN A 117 7.23 -4.46 -11.03
CA ASN A 117 7.29 -5.54 -10.05
C ASN A 117 5.99 -5.67 -9.21
N ASP A 118 5.08 -4.70 -9.31
CA ASP A 118 3.75 -4.71 -8.70
C ASP A 118 2.66 -5.26 -9.61
N PHE A 119 2.95 -5.43 -10.91
CA PHE A 119 1.96 -5.72 -11.94
C PHE A 119 1.05 -6.91 -11.57
N GLU A 120 1.64 -8.05 -11.22
CA GLU A 120 0.86 -9.25 -10.88
C GLU A 120 0.05 -9.09 -9.58
N ALA A 121 0.59 -8.35 -8.60
CA ALA A 121 -0.10 -8.06 -7.36
C ALA A 121 -1.31 -7.13 -7.58
N LEU A 122 -1.14 -6.10 -8.40
CA LEU A 122 -2.21 -5.20 -8.84
C LEU A 122 -3.31 -5.94 -9.59
N GLN A 123 -2.92 -6.84 -10.49
CA GLN A 123 -3.87 -7.64 -11.29
C GLN A 123 -4.67 -8.63 -10.42
N PHE A 124 -4.06 -9.20 -9.40
CA PHE A 124 -4.71 -10.16 -8.51
C PHE A 124 -5.70 -9.50 -7.55
N SER A 125 -5.44 -8.27 -7.10
CA SER A 125 -6.22 -7.60 -6.06
C SER A 125 -7.61 -7.19 -6.54
N GLY A 126 -8.60 -7.24 -5.64
CA GLY A 126 -9.98 -6.82 -5.91
C GLY A 126 -10.11 -5.32 -6.12
N LEU A 127 -9.21 -4.54 -5.50
CA LEU A 127 -9.08 -3.09 -5.71
C LEU A 127 -7.61 -2.75 -5.91
N SER A 128 -7.25 -2.41 -7.16
CA SER A 128 -5.90 -1.99 -7.52
C SER A 128 -5.77 -0.47 -7.48
N ALA A 129 -4.63 0.02 -6.97
CA ALA A 129 -4.33 1.45 -6.91
C ALA A 129 -2.88 1.74 -7.30
N ALA A 130 -2.63 2.94 -7.82
CA ALA A 130 -1.28 3.45 -8.05
C ALA A 130 -1.22 4.95 -7.81
N PRO A 131 -0.06 5.50 -7.39
CA PRO A 131 0.15 6.93 -7.39
C PRO A 131 0.16 7.49 -8.83
N PRO A 132 -0.17 8.76 -9.05
CA PRO A 132 -0.02 9.37 -10.37
C PRO A 132 1.45 9.49 -10.75
N LEU A 133 1.73 9.57 -12.06
CA LEU A 133 3.06 9.78 -12.63
C LEU A 133 4.07 8.65 -12.32
N THR A 134 3.58 7.45 -12.09
CA THR A 134 4.41 6.27 -11.80
C THR A 134 4.55 5.36 -13.03
N PRO A 135 5.67 4.61 -13.18
CA PRO A 135 5.94 3.78 -14.35
C PRO A 135 4.87 2.73 -14.63
N ILE A 136 4.26 2.16 -13.59
CA ILE A 136 3.23 1.11 -13.76
C ILE A 136 2.06 1.57 -14.64
N LEU A 137 1.75 2.86 -14.69
CA LEU A 137 0.61 3.39 -15.46
C LEU A 137 0.77 3.25 -16.96
N GLU A 138 1.98 3.01 -17.46
CA GLU A 138 2.24 2.69 -18.87
C GLU A 138 1.86 1.25 -19.22
N TYR A 139 1.84 0.36 -18.24
CA TYR A 139 1.65 -1.08 -18.43
C TYR A 139 0.33 -1.60 -17.85
N PHE A 140 -0.23 -0.90 -16.88
CA PHE A 140 -1.43 -1.33 -16.16
C PHE A 140 -2.36 -0.14 -15.87
N LYS A 141 -3.65 -0.37 -16.00
CA LYS A 141 -4.68 0.60 -15.64
C LYS A 141 -5.31 0.20 -14.31
N PRO A 142 -4.87 0.77 -13.18
CA PRO A 142 -5.45 0.46 -11.89
C PRO A 142 -6.90 0.97 -11.78
N ASP A 143 -7.67 0.40 -10.87
CA ASP A 143 -9.02 0.87 -10.57
C ASP A 143 -9.01 2.31 -10.04
N PHE A 144 -8.02 2.64 -9.22
CA PHE A 144 -7.90 3.95 -8.57
C PHE A 144 -6.49 4.52 -8.75
N ILE A 145 -6.40 5.71 -9.32
CA ILE A 145 -5.18 6.52 -9.30
C ILE A 145 -5.37 7.53 -8.18
N THR A 146 -4.42 7.58 -7.24
CA THR A 146 -4.48 8.50 -6.11
C THR A 146 -4.35 9.96 -6.56
N ASN A 147 -4.84 10.92 -5.76
CA ASN A 147 -4.66 12.33 -6.07
C ASN A 147 -3.27 12.83 -5.70
N ARG A 148 -2.68 12.21 -4.66
CA ARG A 148 -1.35 12.54 -4.15
C ARG A 148 -0.32 11.57 -4.72
N ILE A 149 0.87 12.09 -5.01
CA ILE A 149 2.02 11.29 -5.43
C ILE A 149 2.59 10.47 -4.26
N GLY A 150 3.43 9.49 -4.58
CA GLY A 150 4.15 8.70 -3.59
C GLY A 150 4.94 9.59 -2.61
N GLY A 151 5.02 9.16 -1.35
CA GLY A 151 5.65 9.93 -0.28
C GLY A 151 4.93 11.21 0.15
N LYS A 152 3.78 11.51 -0.44
CA LYS A 152 3.00 12.73 -0.13
C LYS A 152 1.54 12.43 0.25
N GLY A 153 1.23 11.19 0.58
CA GLY A 153 -0.11 10.79 0.99
C GLY A 153 -0.85 9.90 0.00
N ALA A 154 -0.15 9.21 -0.91
CA ALA A 154 -0.77 8.29 -1.86
C ALA A 154 -1.47 7.13 -1.16
N PHE A 155 -0.83 6.50 -0.17
CA PHE A 155 -1.45 5.45 0.65
C PHE A 155 -2.65 5.99 1.45
N ARG A 156 -2.55 7.23 1.94
CA ARG A 156 -3.65 7.89 2.65
C ARG A 156 -4.89 8.07 1.76
N ASP A 157 -4.73 8.43 0.49
CA ASP A 157 -5.85 8.56 -0.44
C ASP A 157 -6.61 7.24 -0.64
N LEU A 158 -5.88 6.12 -0.72
CA LEU A 158 -6.50 4.78 -0.78
C LEU A 158 -7.20 4.43 0.53
N ALA A 159 -6.58 4.72 1.67
CA ALA A 159 -7.19 4.51 2.98
C ALA A 159 -8.51 5.29 3.12
N ASP A 160 -8.51 6.57 2.79
CA ASP A 160 -9.70 7.42 2.84
C ASP A 160 -10.80 6.92 1.89
N LEU A 161 -10.45 6.46 0.68
CA LEU A 161 -11.39 5.85 -0.25
C LEU A 161 -12.11 4.66 0.36
N ILE A 162 -11.37 3.75 1.00
CA ILE A 162 -11.89 2.52 1.60
C ILE A 162 -12.79 2.84 2.81
N LEU A 163 -12.29 3.67 3.73
CA LEU A 163 -13.04 4.08 4.92
C LEU A 163 -14.36 4.78 4.55
N ASN A 164 -14.31 5.72 3.61
CA ASN A 164 -15.50 6.42 3.12
C ASN A 164 -16.50 5.49 2.42
N ALA A 165 -16.01 4.54 1.60
CA ALA A 165 -16.89 3.58 0.93
C ALA A 165 -17.62 2.68 1.91
N GLN A 166 -17.00 2.35 3.04
CA GLN A 166 -17.59 1.55 4.11
C GLN A 166 -18.36 2.38 5.14
N LYS A 167 -18.47 3.71 4.94
CA LYS A 167 -19.17 4.64 5.82
C LYS A 167 -18.64 4.64 7.26
N ILE A 168 -17.35 4.43 7.41
CA ILE A 168 -16.68 4.48 8.68
C ILE A 168 -16.50 5.94 9.09
N GLU A 169 -17.10 6.33 10.22
CA GLU A 169 -16.93 7.66 10.79
C GLU A 169 -15.53 7.77 11.42
N ILE A 170 -14.77 8.74 10.95
CA ILE A 170 -13.45 9.02 11.49
C ILE A 170 -13.62 9.95 12.68
N THR A 171 -13.65 9.38 13.87
CA THR A 171 -13.58 10.12 15.15
C THR A 171 -12.19 9.96 15.74
N TYR A 172 -11.67 11.05 16.31
CA TYR A 172 -10.38 11.08 17.03
C TYR A 172 -10.62 11.16 18.52
#